data_d7c611cacf71f8543936d32c221cb9df
#
_entry.id   d7c611cacf71f8543936d32c221cb9df
#
_cell.length_a   1.000
_cell.length_b   1.000
_cell.length_c   1.000
_cell.angle_alpha   90.00
_cell.angle_beta   90.00
_cell.angle_gamma   90.00
#
_symmetry.space_group_name_H-M   'P 1'
#
loop_
_entity.id
_entity.type
_entity.pdbx_description
1 polymer ?
#
loop_
_entity_poly.entity_id
_entity_poly.type
_entity_poly.pdbx_seq_one_letter_code
_entity_poly.pdbx_strand_id
1 'polypeptide(L)'
;MSGMIQVPRPAATAPQFSQKLENVTLDEGGTATLECHVSGHPEPAVRWYKEGRPLSASQKVEIRKQDGRVRLILYGVKEQDSGRYTCIAQNHLGENSTSANVIVNGKSPQHLSCISLSSHRIA
;
A
#
# COMPACT_ATOMS: atom_id res chain seq x y z
N MET A 1 47.14 16.93 20.10
CA MET A 1 45.95 17.12 19.84
C MET A 1 45.30 16.01 19.28
N SER A 2 44.31 15.82 19.63
CA SER A 2 43.75 14.77 19.29
C SER A 2 43.08 14.89 18.15
N GLY A 3 43.38 14.41 17.33
CA GLY A 3 42.58 14.30 16.35
C GLY A 3 41.43 13.55 16.50
N MET A 4 40.63 13.96 17.34
CA MET A 4 39.51 13.21 17.46
C MET A 4 38.74 13.31 16.26
N ILE A 5 38.66 12.28 15.50
CA ILE A 5 37.85 12.25 14.35
C ILE A 5 36.56 11.72 14.76
N GLN A 6 35.55 12.52 14.66
CA GLN A 6 34.24 11.99 14.89
C GLN A 6 33.71 11.46 13.64
N VAL A 7 33.36 10.21 13.66
CA VAL A 7 32.61 9.62 12.55
C VAL A 7 31.23 10.25 12.56
N PRO A 8 30.82 10.90 11.52
CA PRO A 8 29.51 11.53 11.50
C PRO A 8 28.42 10.49 11.68
N ARG A 9 27.55 10.72 12.60
CA ARG A 9 26.37 9.89 12.71
C ARG A 9 25.39 10.38 11.71
N PRO A 10 24.63 9.49 11.10
CA PRO A 10 23.54 9.94 10.26
C PRO A 10 22.64 10.84 11.08
N ALA A 11 22.28 11.95 10.54
CA ALA A 11 21.36 12.85 11.23
C ALA A 11 20.03 12.12 11.39
N ALA A 12 19.40 12.29 12.56
CA ALA A 12 18.07 11.75 12.74
C ALA A 12 17.12 12.50 11.81
N THR A 13 16.26 11.76 11.12
CA THR A 13 15.33 12.35 10.19
C THR A 13 13.94 11.70 10.34
N ALA A 14 12.92 12.51 10.19
CA ALA A 14 11.56 12.02 10.19
C ALA A 14 11.30 11.19 8.92
N PRO A 15 10.29 10.31 8.94
CA PRO A 15 10.00 9.50 7.77
C PRO A 15 9.59 10.33 6.57
N GLN A 16 10.09 9.93 5.41
CA GLN A 16 9.72 10.54 4.14
C GLN A 16 9.52 9.46 3.11
N PHE A 17 8.59 9.68 2.19
CA PHE A 17 8.38 8.76 1.10
C PHE A 17 9.04 9.33 -0.14
N SER A 18 10.12 8.68 -0.59
CA SER A 18 10.76 9.05 -1.85
C SER A 18 9.95 8.55 -3.04
N GLN A 19 9.17 7.52 -2.82
CA GLN A 19 8.24 7.04 -3.83
C GLN A 19 6.92 6.74 -3.12
N LYS A 20 5.85 7.35 -3.60
CA LYS A 20 4.54 7.19 -2.98
C LYS A 20 3.78 6.07 -3.64
N LEU A 21 2.75 5.59 -2.96
CA LEU A 21 1.87 4.59 -3.53
C LEU A 21 1.14 5.15 -4.74
N GLU A 22 0.83 4.27 -5.69
CA GLU A 22 0.08 4.64 -6.89
C GLU A 22 -1.18 3.81 -6.96
N ASN A 23 -2.21 4.38 -7.54
CA ASN A 23 -3.47 3.67 -7.71
C ASN A 23 -3.29 2.47 -8.63
N VAL A 24 -4.03 1.42 -8.33
CA VAL A 24 -3.97 0.18 -9.09
C VAL A 24 -5.36 -0.20 -9.52
N THR A 25 -5.52 -0.55 -10.77
CA THR A 25 -6.77 -1.07 -11.30
C THR A 25 -6.49 -2.42 -11.93
N LEU A 26 -7.24 -3.42 -11.54
CA LEU A 26 -7.02 -4.76 -12.07
C LEU A 26 -8.32 -5.55 -12.03
N ASP A 27 -8.30 -6.69 -12.72
CA ASP A 27 -9.47 -7.55 -12.75
C ASP A 27 -9.48 -8.50 -11.56
N GLU A 28 -10.67 -8.94 -11.21
CA GLU A 28 -10.86 -9.88 -10.14
C GLU A 28 -10.03 -11.15 -10.39
N GLY A 29 -9.45 -11.68 -9.33
CA GLY A 29 -8.61 -12.86 -9.41
C GLY A 29 -7.13 -12.57 -9.58
N GLY A 30 -6.79 -11.34 -9.92
CA GLY A 30 -5.39 -10.96 -10.11
C GLY A 30 -4.65 -10.70 -8.81
N THR A 31 -3.41 -10.25 -8.93
CA THR A 31 -2.58 -9.89 -7.79
C THR A 31 -2.29 -8.42 -7.84
N ALA A 32 -2.66 -7.71 -6.78
CA ALA A 32 -2.40 -6.29 -6.68
C ALA A 32 -1.14 -6.07 -5.85
N THR A 33 -0.24 -5.21 -6.31
CA THR A 33 0.97 -4.86 -5.57
C THR A 33 1.03 -3.37 -5.40
N LEU A 34 1.12 -2.93 -4.15
CA LEU A 34 1.33 -1.53 -3.83
C LEU A 34 2.74 -1.40 -3.28
N GLU A 35 3.51 -0.49 -3.85
CA GLU A 35 4.89 -0.33 -3.43
C GLU A 35 5.18 1.13 -3.15
N CYS A 36 5.89 1.39 -2.06
CA CYS A 36 6.40 2.72 -1.78
C CYS A 36 7.78 2.60 -1.21
N HIS A 37 8.53 3.71 -1.22
CA HIS A 37 9.86 3.74 -0.65
C HIS A 37 9.87 4.76 0.46
N VAL A 38 10.33 4.34 1.64
CA VAL A 38 10.36 5.20 2.81
C VAL A 38 11.79 5.33 3.29
N SER A 39 12.14 6.51 3.76
CA SER A 39 13.43 6.76 4.39
C SER A 39 13.20 7.46 5.71
N GLY A 40 14.20 7.40 6.56
CA GLY A 40 14.16 8.03 7.86
C GLY A 40 15.16 7.37 8.76
N HIS A 41 15.57 8.10 9.81
CA HIS A 41 16.55 7.56 10.74
C HIS A 41 16.16 8.02 12.15
N PRO A 42 15.92 7.09 13.06
CA PRO A 42 15.97 5.63 12.91
C PRO A 42 14.98 5.11 11.89
N GLU A 43 15.21 3.88 11.45
CA GLU A 43 14.36 3.27 10.42
C GLU A 43 12.91 3.30 10.86
N PRO A 44 12.02 3.86 10.05
CA PRO A 44 10.63 3.99 10.46
C PRO A 44 9.91 2.65 10.53
N ALA A 45 9.02 2.54 11.49
CA ALA A 45 8.08 1.43 11.54
C ALA A 45 6.96 1.72 10.56
N VAL A 46 6.47 0.68 9.90
CA VAL A 46 5.48 0.83 8.84
C VAL A 46 4.22 0.06 9.21
N ARG A 47 3.08 0.70 9.00
CA ARG A 47 1.78 0.08 9.22
C ARG A 47 0.91 0.29 8.00
N TRP A 48 0.04 -0.66 7.76
CA TRP A 48 -0.89 -0.59 6.63
C TRP A 48 -2.33 -0.53 7.13
N TYR A 49 -3.13 0.23 6.43
CA TYR A 49 -4.55 0.38 6.74
C TYR A 49 -5.36 0.27 5.46
N LYS A 50 -6.55 -0.28 5.59
CA LYS A 50 -7.53 -0.29 4.50
C LYS A 50 -8.77 0.41 4.99
N GLU A 51 -9.16 1.50 4.32
CA GLU A 51 -10.34 2.28 4.71
C GLU A 51 -10.30 2.65 6.18
N GLY A 52 -9.10 3.01 6.66
CA GLY A 52 -8.93 3.42 8.04
C GLY A 52 -8.81 2.30 9.05
N ARG A 53 -8.88 1.05 8.63
CA ARG A 53 -8.77 -0.09 9.54
C ARG A 53 -7.43 -0.76 9.40
N PRO A 54 -6.83 -1.19 10.52
CA PRO A 54 -5.53 -1.86 10.46
C PRO A 54 -5.59 -3.10 9.58
N LEU A 55 -4.57 -3.28 8.78
CA LEU A 55 -4.47 -4.40 7.87
C LEU A 55 -3.29 -5.26 8.28
N SER A 56 -3.53 -6.54 8.44
CA SER A 56 -2.48 -7.49 8.85
C SER A 56 -2.21 -8.48 7.76
N ALA A 57 -1.01 -9.04 7.79
CA ALA A 57 -0.65 -10.10 6.85
C ALA A 57 -1.53 -11.33 7.07
N SER A 58 -1.84 -12.02 5.99
CA SER A 58 -2.66 -13.22 6.04
C SER A 58 -2.34 -14.06 4.82
N GLN A 59 -3.10 -15.11 4.57
CA GLN A 59 -2.90 -15.91 3.37
C GLN A 59 -3.14 -15.09 2.11
N LYS A 60 -3.99 -14.08 2.21
CA LYS A 60 -4.34 -13.25 1.07
C LYS A 60 -3.49 -12.00 0.99
N VAL A 61 -2.91 -11.58 2.11
CA VAL A 61 -2.20 -10.30 2.21
C VAL A 61 -0.77 -10.54 2.63
N GLU A 62 0.16 -10.11 1.79
CA GLU A 62 1.57 -10.22 2.13
C GLU A 62 2.14 -8.82 2.30
N ILE A 63 2.88 -8.61 3.38
CA ILE A 63 3.50 -7.32 3.67
C ILE A 63 4.99 -7.54 3.72
N ARG A 64 5.75 -6.81 2.89
CA ARG A 64 7.20 -6.91 2.87
C ARG A 64 7.83 -5.56 3.06
N LYS A 65 8.95 -5.55 3.74
CA LYS A 65 9.74 -4.35 3.93
C LYS A 65 11.21 -4.72 3.87
N GLN A 66 11.95 -4.09 2.98
CA GLN A 66 13.36 -4.36 2.85
C GLN A 66 14.07 -3.13 2.33
N ASP A 67 15.07 -2.63 3.09
CA ASP A 67 15.89 -1.50 2.64
C ASP A 67 15.05 -0.29 2.24
N GLY A 68 14.02 0.01 3.01
CA GLY A 68 13.16 1.16 2.71
C GLY A 68 12.10 0.89 1.66
N ARG A 69 12.15 -0.26 1.00
CA ARG A 69 11.13 -0.62 0.02
C ARG A 69 10.02 -1.36 0.74
N VAL A 70 8.82 -0.84 0.64
CA VAL A 70 7.67 -1.39 1.35
C VAL A 70 6.65 -1.84 0.32
N ARG A 71 6.20 -3.09 0.43
CA ARG A 71 5.23 -3.64 -0.51
C ARG A 71 4.06 -4.26 0.22
N LEU A 72 2.91 -4.05 -0.32
CA LEU A 72 1.69 -4.72 0.10
C LEU A 72 1.20 -5.51 -1.10
N ILE A 73 1.05 -6.80 -0.94
CA ILE A 73 0.65 -7.68 -2.04
C ILE A 73 -0.67 -8.34 -1.67
N LEU A 74 -1.66 -8.18 -2.55
CA LEU A 74 -2.98 -8.76 -2.35
C LEU A 74 -3.18 -9.83 -3.41
N TYR A 75 -3.38 -11.07 -2.97
CA TYR A 75 -3.54 -12.20 -3.88
C TYR A 75 -5.02 -12.50 -4.11
N GLY A 76 -5.37 -12.89 -5.32
CA GLY A 76 -6.72 -13.29 -5.64
C GLY A 76 -7.74 -12.23 -5.30
N VAL A 77 -7.54 -11.01 -5.79
CA VAL A 77 -8.38 -9.89 -5.40
C VAL A 77 -9.82 -10.07 -5.85
N LYS A 78 -10.74 -9.53 -5.05
CA LYS A 78 -12.15 -9.49 -5.35
C LYS A 78 -12.64 -8.07 -5.25
N GLU A 79 -13.87 -7.82 -5.67
CA GLU A 79 -14.40 -6.46 -5.61
C GLU A 79 -14.34 -5.88 -4.21
N GLN A 80 -14.52 -6.71 -3.19
CA GLN A 80 -14.47 -6.22 -1.82
C GLN A 80 -13.07 -5.79 -1.40
N ASP A 81 -12.05 -6.14 -2.16
CA ASP A 81 -10.70 -5.65 -1.89
C ASP A 81 -10.46 -4.25 -2.43
N SER A 82 -11.41 -3.73 -3.20
CA SER A 82 -11.33 -2.35 -3.65
C SER A 82 -11.41 -1.42 -2.45
N GLY A 83 -10.70 -0.33 -2.51
CA GLY A 83 -10.74 0.66 -1.46
C GLY A 83 -9.45 1.43 -1.37
N ARG A 84 -9.38 2.25 -0.33
CA ARG A 84 -8.22 3.08 -0.11
C ARG A 84 -7.27 2.41 0.85
N TYR A 85 -6.05 2.20 0.42
CA TYR A 85 -5.01 1.61 1.24
C TYR A 85 -4.01 2.68 1.62
N THR A 86 -3.60 2.69 2.88
CA THR A 86 -2.70 3.70 3.40
C THR A 86 -1.52 3.03 4.07
N CYS A 87 -0.34 3.54 3.79
CA CYS A 87 0.89 3.12 4.45
C CYS A 87 1.34 4.26 5.33
N ILE A 88 1.55 3.98 6.62
CA ILE A 88 2.00 4.99 7.58
C ILE A 88 3.38 4.59 8.05
N ALA A 89 4.32 5.52 7.96
CA ALA A 89 5.68 5.33 8.45
C ALA A 89 5.91 6.24 9.63
N GLN A 90 6.49 5.72 10.70
CA GLN A 90 6.64 6.47 11.94
C GLN A 90 7.97 6.16 12.61
N ASN A 91 8.64 7.18 13.10
CA ASN A 91 9.75 7.04 14.04
C ASN A 91 9.57 8.13 15.11
N HIS A 92 10.54 8.26 16.03
CA HIS A 92 10.35 9.18 17.15
C HIS A 92 10.37 10.65 16.74
N LEU A 93 10.74 10.95 15.51
CA LEU A 93 10.76 12.32 15.02
C LEU A 93 9.49 12.71 14.30
N GLY A 94 8.65 11.74 13.94
CA GLY A 94 7.42 12.09 13.28
C GLY A 94 6.82 10.94 12.52
N GLU A 95 5.82 11.27 11.74
CA GLU A 95 5.01 10.30 11.03
C GLU A 95 4.68 10.86 9.65
N ASN A 96 4.61 9.99 8.68
CA ASN A 96 4.20 10.38 7.34
C ASN A 96 3.37 9.25 6.75
N SER A 97 2.57 9.55 5.74
CA SER A 97 1.72 8.53 5.15
C SER A 97 1.56 8.76 3.66
N THR A 98 1.21 7.69 2.97
CA THR A 98 0.86 7.75 1.57
C THR A 98 -0.31 6.80 1.34
N SER A 99 -1.22 7.14 0.44
CA SER A 99 -2.41 6.35 0.18
C SER A 99 -2.58 6.15 -1.30
N ALA A 100 -3.26 5.07 -1.65
CA ALA A 100 -3.63 4.81 -3.02
C ALA A 100 -4.92 4.00 -3.04
N ASN A 101 -5.62 4.07 -4.15
CA ASN A 101 -6.85 3.31 -4.32
C ASN A 101 -6.57 2.07 -5.13
N VAL A 102 -7.15 0.97 -4.71
CA VAL A 102 -7.16 -0.27 -5.49
C VAL A 102 -8.57 -0.42 -6.02
N ILE A 103 -8.69 -0.56 -7.32
CA ILE A 103 -9.97 -0.73 -7.98
C ILE A 103 -9.96 -2.09 -8.63
N VAL A 104 -10.87 -2.98 -8.18
CA VAL A 104 -10.95 -4.32 -8.72
C VAL A 104 -12.21 -4.41 -9.56
N ASN A 105 -12.03 -4.71 -10.85
CA ASN A 105 -13.17 -4.87 -11.74
C ASN A 105 -13.71 -6.28 -11.59
N GLY A 106 -15.00 -6.39 -11.33
CA GLY A 106 -15.63 -7.69 -11.23
C GLY A 106 -15.67 -8.37 -12.59
N LYS A 107 -15.61 -9.70 -12.59
CA LYS A 107 -15.75 -10.41 -13.83
C LYS A 107 -17.19 -10.34 -14.24
N SER A 108 -17.45 -9.74 -15.39
CA SER A 108 -18.78 -9.72 -15.90
C SER A 108 -19.18 -11.06 -16.34
N PRO A 109 -20.37 -11.48 -16.17
CA PRO A 109 -20.87 -12.68 -16.76
C PRO A 109 -21.32 -12.41 -18.16
N GLN A 110 -21.27 -12.00 -18.11
CA GLN A 110 -21.48 -11.47 -18.67
C GLN A 110 -22.09 -11.10 -18.74
N HIS A 111 -22.24 -10.89 -18.20
CA HIS A 111 -22.58 -10.14 -17.98
C HIS A 111 -23.04 -9.70 -17.92
N LEU A 112 -23.50 -9.92 -18.12
CA LEU A 112 -24.04 -9.20 -18.10
C LEU A 112 -24.34 -8.74 -17.88
N SER A 113 -24.69 -8.86 -17.96
CA SER A 113 -25.15 -8.06 -17.79
C SER A 113 -25.48 -7.67 -17.62
N CYS A 114 -25.98 -7.76 -17.74
CA CYS A 114 -26.42 -6.99 -17.65
C CYS A 114 -26.79 -6.67 -17.46
N ILE A 115 -27.08 -6.96 -17.70
CA ILE A 115 -27.57 -6.33 -17.76
C ILE A 115 -27.83 -6.00 -17.50
N SER A 116 -28.12 -6.20 -17.61
CA SER A 116 -28.39 -5.62 -17.58
C SER A 116 -28.56 -5.44 -17.32
N LEU A 117 -28.99 -5.61 -17.53
CA LEU A 117 -29.32 -5.17 -17.56
C LEU A 117 -29.53 -4.95 -17.43
N SER A 118 -29.99 -5.13 -17.52
CA SER A 118 -30.34 -4.66 -17.64
C SER A 118 -30.52 -4.49 -17.63
N SER A 119 -30.97 -4.72 -17.81
CA SER A 119 -31.21 -4.41 -18.05
C SER A 119 -31.23 -4.38 -18.05
N HIS A 120 -31.69 -4.64 -18.20
CA HIS A 120 -31.81 -4.45 -18.61
C HIS A 120 -32.02 -4.44 -18.54
N ARG A 121 -32.66 -4.82 -18.80
CA ARG A 121 -33.17 -4.57 -19.14
C ARG A 121 -33.80 -4.60 -19.27
N ILE A 122 -34.38 -5.08 -19.43
CA ILE A 122 -34.96 -4.96 -19.77
C ILE A 122 -35.44 -5.04 -19.99
N ALA A 123 -35.84 -5.13 -20.10
CA ALA A 123 -36.35 -4.98 -20.35
C ALA A 123 -36.37 -4.86 -20.65
#